data_7a1cebe3de4ac1ef137c6abf21d4691d
#
_entry.id   7a1cebe3de4ac1ef137c6abf21d4691d
#
_cell.length_a   1.000
_cell.length_b   1.000
_cell.length_c   1.000
_cell.angle_alpha   90.00
_cell.angle_beta   90.00
_cell.angle_gamma   90.00
#
_symmetry.space_group_name_H-M   'P 1'
#
loop_
_entity.id
_entity.type
_entity.pdbx_description
1 polymer ?
#
loop_
_entity_poly.entity_id
_entity_poly.type
_entity_poly.pdbx_seq_one_letter_code
_entity_poly.pdbx_strand_id
1 'polypeptide(L)'
;MALAIFDLDETLVAADSASLFCRFLHDRGLADDDFLRRDARMMELYNNQQLSMPQYIESLLEPILKLHRDDIDALMPEFVRDYVAPRIYPQARALLSELKANGERLLIISATVTFIVRAVARELGVDEVLA
;
A
#
# COMPACT_ATOMS: atom_id res chain seq x y z
N MET A 1 -8.06 -11.78 25.05
CA MET A 1 -7.49 -10.92 23.98
C MET A 1 -7.90 -11.50 22.63
N ALA A 2 -8.62 -10.73 21.83
CA ALA A 2 -9.05 -11.15 20.51
C ALA A 2 -8.06 -10.68 19.45
N LEU A 3 -8.14 -11.29 18.27
CA LEU A 3 -7.39 -10.89 17.09
C LEU A 3 -8.37 -10.23 16.12
N ALA A 4 -8.10 -8.98 15.74
CA ALA A 4 -8.87 -8.27 14.74
C ALA A 4 -8.07 -8.24 13.42
N ILE A 5 -8.68 -8.67 12.33
CA ILE A 5 -8.07 -8.80 11.03
C ILE A 5 -8.71 -7.81 10.06
N PHE A 6 -7.88 -7.05 9.34
CA PHE A 6 -8.34 -6.04 8.39
C PHE A 6 -7.68 -6.22 7.04
N ASP A 7 -8.44 -6.01 5.98
CA ASP A 7 -7.91 -5.71 4.66
C ASP A 7 -7.44 -4.25 4.62
N LEU A 8 -6.59 -3.88 3.67
CA LEU A 8 -6.03 -2.53 3.59
C LEU A 8 -6.75 -1.68 2.54
N ASP A 9 -6.58 -2.01 1.27
CA ASP A 9 -7.09 -1.20 0.16
C ASP A 9 -8.61 -1.20 0.12
N GLU A 10 -9.21 -0.03 0.00
CA GLU A 10 -10.67 0.18 -0.03
C GLU A 10 -11.40 -0.27 1.27
N THR A 11 -10.63 -0.57 2.32
CA THR A 11 -11.18 -0.93 3.65
C THR A 11 -10.70 0.04 4.72
N LEU A 12 -9.38 0.17 4.90
CA LEU A 12 -8.77 1.13 5.83
C LEU A 12 -8.36 2.40 5.10
N VAL A 13 -7.99 2.27 3.84
CA VAL A 13 -7.56 3.37 2.96
C VAL A 13 -8.56 3.48 1.80
N ALA A 14 -9.01 4.70 1.51
CA ALA A 14 -9.96 4.95 0.42
C ALA A 14 -9.23 5.00 -0.93
N ALA A 15 -8.43 3.99 -1.24
CA ALA A 15 -7.69 3.90 -2.50
C ALA A 15 -7.01 2.55 -2.63
N ASP A 16 -6.47 2.29 -3.82
CA ASP A 16 -5.52 1.21 -4.08
C ASP A 16 -4.12 1.73 -3.80
N SER A 17 -3.45 1.18 -2.77
CA SER A 17 -2.15 1.68 -2.33
C SER A 17 -1.05 1.46 -3.38
N ALA A 18 -1.12 0.40 -4.18
CA ALA A 18 -0.15 0.17 -5.25
C ALA A 18 -0.25 1.23 -6.34
N SER A 19 -1.46 1.61 -6.74
CA SER A 19 -1.68 2.68 -7.72
C SER A 19 -1.23 4.04 -7.18
N LEU A 20 -1.44 4.31 -5.90
CA LEU A 20 -0.91 5.51 -5.25
C LEU A 20 0.62 5.53 -5.28
N PHE A 21 1.26 4.39 -5.08
CA PHE A 21 2.71 4.28 -5.14
C PHE A 21 3.23 4.57 -6.55
N CYS A 22 2.56 4.09 -7.59
CA CYS A 22 2.91 4.42 -8.98
C CYS A 22 2.86 5.92 -9.22
N ARG A 23 1.82 6.57 -8.75
CA ARG A 23 1.69 8.03 -8.87
C ARG A 23 2.79 8.77 -8.11
N PHE A 24 3.12 8.30 -6.91
CA PHE A 24 4.21 8.85 -6.12
C PHE A 24 5.54 8.77 -6.88
N LEU A 25 5.86 7.61 -7.47
CA LEU A 25 7.07 7.43 -8.26
C LEU A 25 7.12 8.39 -9.46
N HIS A 26 5.98 8.56 -10.13
CA HIS A 26 5.87 9.50 -11.24
C HIS A 26 6.12 10.93 -10.79
N ASP A 27 5.49 11.37 -9.69
CA ASP A 27 5.62 12.73 -9.17
C ASP A 27 7.05 13.03 -8.69
N ARG A 28 7.78 12.00 -8.27
CA ARG A 28 9.18 12.09 -7.86
C ARG A 28 10.17 12.01 -9.02
N GLY A 29 9.68 11.84 -10.24
CA GLY A 29 10.53 11.69 -11.42
C GLY A 29 11.19 10.33 -11.56
N LEU A 30 10.75 9.32 -10.79
CA LEU A 30 11.28 7.97 -10.84
C LEU A 30 10.57 7.09 -11.88
N ALA A 31 9.43 7.55 -12.38
CA ALA A 31 8.65 6.87 -13.41
C ALA A 31 8.06 7.92 -14.36
N ASP A 32 7.82 7.53 -15.61
CA ASP A 32 7.29 8.42 -16.63
C ASP A 32 5.78 8.23 -16.87
N ASP A 33 5.22 9.02 -17.81
CA ASP A 33 3.80 8.93 -18.14
C ASP A 33 3.44 7.58 -18.74
N ASP A 34 4.33 6.96 -19.49
CA ASP A 34 4.12 5.63 -20.08
C ASP A 34 3.97 4.58 -18.98
N PHE A 35 4.72 4.71 -17.90
CA PHE A 35 4.59 3.82 -16.75
C PHE A 35 3.20 3.92 -16.13
N LEU A 36 2.67 5.13 -15.95
CA LEU A 36 1.32 5.32 -15.40
C LEU A 36 0.25 4.73 -16.30
N ARG A 37 0.37 4.91 -17.61
CA ARG A 37 -0.55 4.29 -18.57
C ARG A 37 -0.49 2.78 -18.52
N ARG A 38 0.72 2.22 -18.41
CA ARG A 38 0.91 0.78 -18.28
C ARG A 38 0.31 0.25 -16.98
N ASP A 39 0.49 0.95 -15.87
CA ASP A 39 -0.10 0.57 -14.59
C ASP A 39 -1.63 0.51 -14.67
N ALA A 40 -2.26 1.53 -15.24
CA ALA A 40 -3.72 1.56 -15.41
C ALA A 40 -4.21 0.37 -16.24
N ARG A 41 -3.49 0.04 -17.31
CA ARG A 41 -3.82 -1.10 -18.18
C ARG A 41 -3.64 -2.43 -17.44
N MET A 42 -2.54 -2.56 -16.68
CA MET A 42 -2.27 -3.78 -15.90
C MET A 42 -3.30 -3.98 -14.81
N MET A 43 -3.74 -2.91 -14.16
CA MET A 43 -4.79 -2.97 -13.15
C MET A 43 -6.11 -3.42 -13.77
N GLU A 44 -6.46 -2.91 -14.94
CA GLU A 44 -7.65 -3.35 -15.68
C GLU A 44 -7.59 -4.83 -16.02
N LEU A 45 -6.44 -5.32 -16.53
CA LEU A 45 -6.24 -6.74 -16.83
C LEU A 45 -6.35 -7.60 -15.58
N TYR A 46 -5.77 -7.15 -14.48
CA TYR A 46 -5.86 -7.86 -13.21
C TYR A 46 -7.31 -7.96 -12.71
N ASN A 47 -8.06 -6.85 -12.77
CA ASN A 47 -9.46 -6.82 -12.33
C ASN A 47 -10.35 -7.71 -13.20
N ASN A 48 -9.98 -7.90 -14.47
CA ASN A 48 -10.68 -8.80 -15.39
C ASN A 48 -10.16 -10.24 -15.34
N GLN A 49 -9.30 -10.55 -14.39
CA GLN A 49 -8.69 -11.88 -14.20
C GLN A 49 -7.86 -12.35 -15.40
N GLN A 50 -7.31 -11.41 -16.17
CA GLN A 50 -6.46 -11.67 -17.33
C GLN A 50 -4.98 -11.51 -17.02
N LEU A 51 -4.63 -11.16 -15.78
CA LEU A 51 -3.25 -10.96 -15.33
C LEU A 51 -3.13 -11.47 -13.89
N SER A 52 -2.07 -12.18 -13.59
CA SER A 52 -1.82 -12.68 -12.23
C SER A 52 -1.23 -11.58 -11.35
N MET A 53 -1.38 -11.71 -10.03
CA MET A 53 -0.77 -10.79 -9.06
C MET A 53 0.76 -10.72 -9.21
N PRO A 54 1.51 -11.85 -9.35
CA PRO A 54 2.95 -11.78 -9.56
C PRO A 54 3.35 -10.96 -10.80
N GLN A 55 2.61 -11.08 -11.90
CA GLN A 55 2.86 -10.31 -13.12
C GLN A 55 2.61 -8.82 -12.88
N TYR A 56 1.56 -8.47 -12.15
CA TYR A 56 1.25 -7.08 -11.79
C TYR A 56 2.37 -6.48 -10.93
N ILE A 57 2.81 -7.20 -9.91
CA ILE A 57 3.88 -6.76 -9.01
C ILE A 57 5.19 -6.55 -9.77
N GLU A 58 5.54 -7.44 -10.69
CA GLU A 58 6.75 -7.31 -11.51
C GLU A 58 6.72 -6.00 -12.31
N SER A 59 5.60 -5.68 -12.92
CA SER A 59 5.42 -4.42 -13.64
C SER A 59 5.52 -3.20 -12.72
N LEU A 60 4.89 -3.28 -11.56
CA LEU A 60 4.89 -2.22 -10.55
C LEU A 60 6.29 -1.87 -10.07
N LEU A 61 7.14 -2.88 -9.86
CA LEU A 61 8.46 -2.70 -9.27
C LEU A 61 9.53 -2.26 -10.28
N GLU A 62 9.24 -2.33 -11.58
CA GLU A 62 10.23 -2.03 -12.62
C GLU A 62 10.99 -0.71 -12.40
N PRO A 63 10.33 0.44 -12.10
CA PRO A 63 11.04 1.70 -11.93
C PRO A 63 12.03 1.72 -10.77
N ILE A 64 11.86 0.86 -9.78
CA ILE A 64 12.66 0.85 -8.56
C ILE A 64 13.64 -0.31 -8.49
N LEU A 65 13.71 -1.17 -9.52
CA LEU A 65 14.63 -2.31 -9.52
C LEU A 65 16.10 -1.91 -9.43
N LYS A 66 16.44 -0.69 -9.86
CA LYS A 66 17.81 -0.17 -9.83
C LYS A 66 18.16 0.53 -8.53
N LEU A 67 17.19 0.74 -7.65
CA LEU A 67 17.41 1.42 -6.37
C LEU A 67 17.82 0.42 -5.29
N HIS A 68 18.65 0.86 -4.37
CA HIS A 68 18.94 0.10 -3.16
C HIS A 68 17.71 0.05 -2.26
N ARG A 69 17.60 -1.03 -1.51
CA ARG A 69 16.51 -1.19 -0.55
C ARG A 69 16.43 -0.01 0.43
N ASP A 70 17.59 0.48 0.89
CA ASP A 70 17.65 1.61 1.81
C ASP A 70 17.08 2.88 1.19
N ASP A 71 17.29 3.09 -0.12
CA ASP A 71 16.73 4.24 -0.84
C ASP A 71 15.21 4.14 -0.95
N ILE A 72 14.69 2.95 -1.19
CA ILE A 72 13.25 2.69 -1.23
C ILE A 72 12.65 2.93 0.15
N ASP A 73 13.25 2.39 1.20
CA ASP A 73 12.77 2.56 2.56
C ASP A 73 12.76 4.03 2.98
N ALA A 74 13.73 4.82 2.50
CA ALA A 74 13.81 6.25 2.78
C ALA A 74 12.67 7.05 2.11
N LEU A 75 12.11 6.55 1.01
CA LEU A 75 10.98 7.18 0.32
C LEU A 75 9.63 6.95 1.00
N MET A 76 9.52 5.86 1.76
CA MET A 76 8.23 5.41 2.29
C MET A 76 7.56 6.40 3.26
N PRO A 77 8.29 7.10 4.18
CA PRO A 77 7.64 8.08 5.05
C PRO A 77 6.95 9.21 4.29
N GLU A 78 7.55 9.71 3.22
CA GLU A 78 6.96 10.77 2.39
C GLU A 78 5.75 10.23 1.62
N PHE A 79 5.86 9.03 1.04
CA PHE A 79 4.76 8.39 0.35
C PHE A 79 3.54 8.23 1.26
N VAL A 80 3.75 7.71 2.45
CA VAL A 80 2.66 7.50 3.41
C VAL A 80 2.06 8.83 3.84
N ARG A 81 2.90 9.80 4.22
CA ARG A 81 2.44 11.10 4.69
C ARG A 81 1.61 11.84 3.64
N ASP A 82 2.07 11.86 2.39
CA ASP A 82 1.51 12.74 1.38
C ASP A 82 0.44 12.05 0.51
N TYR A 83 0.51 10.73 0.34
CA TYR A 83 -0.36 10.00 -0.58
C TYR A 83 -1.36 9.07 0.13
N VAL A 84 -0.96 8.45 1.20
CA VAL A 84 -1.79 7.45 1.88
C VAL A 84 -2.57 8.05 3.05
N ALA A 85 -1.89 8.76 3.95
CA ALA A 85 -2.50 9.26 5.17
C ALA A 85 -3.75 10.12 4.92
N PRO A 86 -3.77 11.02 3.89
CA PRO A 86 -4.98 11.80 3.60
C PRO A 86 -6.17 10.95 3.16
N ARG A 87 -5.94 9.71 2.76
CA ARG A 87 -6.97 8.79 2.27
C ARG A 87 -7.37 7.71 3.25
N ILE A 88 -6.79 7.71 4.45
CA ILE A 88 -7.21 6.79 5.50
C ILE A 88 -8.58 7.24 6.01
N TYR A 89 -9.52 6.33 6.07
CA TYR A 89 -10.84 6.63 6.61
C TYR A 89 -10.74 7.04 8.08
N PRO A 90 -11.32 8.19 8.49
CA PRO A 90 -11.32 8.59 9.90
C PRO A 90 -11.92 7.52 10.83
N GLN A 91 -12.95 6.83 10.36
CA GLN A 91 -13.59 5.74 11.09
C GLN A 91 -12.63 4.56 11.30
N ALA A 92 -11.74 4.31 10.30
CA ALA A 92 -10.73 3.26 10.43
C ALA A 92 -9.71 3.61 11.51
N ARG A 93 -9.21 4.85 11.54
CA ARG A 93 -8.30 5.30 12.59
C ARG A 93 -8.93 5.19 13.97
N ALA A 94 -10.19 5.62 14.11
CA ALA A 94 -10.91 5.57 15.37
C ALA A 94 -11.08 4.13 15.85
N LEU A 95 -11.48 3.22 14.96
CA LEU A 95 -11.68 1.81 15.28
C LEU A 95 -10.37 1.13 15.71
N LEU A 96 -9.29 1.35 14.96
CA LEU A 96 -7.98 0.76 15.28
C LEU A 96 -7.47 1.27 16.64
N SER A 97 -7.61 2.57 16.91
CA SER A 97 -7.25 3.15 18.20
C SER A 97 -8.04 2.52 19.36
N GLU A 98 -9.34 2.36 19.20
CA GLU A 98 -10.22 1.77 20.20
C GLU A 98 -9.85 0.32 20.48
N LEU A 99 -9.66 -0.48 19.43
CA LEU A 99 -9.29 -1.89 19.57
C LEU A 99 -7.93 -2.04 20.25
N LYS A 100 -6.96 -1.22 19.87
CA LYS A 100 -5.64 -1.23 20.47
C LYS A 100 -5.69 -0.85 21.95
N ALA A 101 -6.48 0.16 22.29
CA ALA A 101 -6.67 0.58 23.69
C ALA A 101 -7.30 -0.53 24.55
N ASN A 102 -8.12 -1.39 23.93
CA ASN A 102 -8.74 -2.54 24.59
C ASN A 102 -7.83 -3.77 24.65
N GLY A 103 -6.57 -3.66 24.23
CA GLY A 103 -5.62 -4.76 24.27
C GLY A 103 -5.80 -5.80 23.17
N GLU A 104 -6.56 -5.49 22.13
CA GLU A 104 -6.76 -6.37 20.98
C GLU A 104 -5.50 -6.45 20.12
N ARG A 105 -5.23 -7.64 19.56
CA ARG A 105 -4.19 -7.79 18.53
C ARG A 105 -4.77 -7.36 17.17
N LEU A 106 -3.99 -6.59 16.42
CA LEU A 106 -4.40 -6.09 15.09
C LEU A 106 -3.50 -6.69 14.03
N LEU A 107 -4.11 -7.20 12.96
CA LEU A 107 -3.42 -7.80 11.82
C LEU A 107 -3.99 -7.22 10.54
N ILE A 108 -3.11 -6.77 9.64
CA ILE A 108 -3.49 -6.38 8.28
C ILE A 108 -3.10 -7.51 7.33
N ILE A 109 -4.06 -7.96 6.52
CA ILE A 109 -3.84 -8.92 5.43
C ILE A 109 -4.10 -8.18 4.12
N SER A 110 -3.12 -8.18 3.23
CA SER A 110 -3.26 -7.50 1.94
C SER A 110 -2.53 -8.28 0.85
N ALA A 111 -3.07 -8.25 -0.36
CA ALA A 111 -2.42 -8.84 -1.53
C ALA A 111 -1.39 -7.92 -2.18
N THR A 112 -1.23 -6.69 -1.69
CA THR A 112 -0.28 -5.75 -2.26
C THR A 112 1.15 -5.98 -1.75
N VAL A 113 2.10 -5.20 -2.25
CA VAL A 113 3.54 -5.39 -2.00
C VAL A 113 3.87 -5.17 -0.52
N THR A 114 4.66 -6.07 0.06
CA THR A 114 4.97 -6.10 1.50
C THR A 114 5.51 -4.78 2.03
N PHE A 115 6.46 -4.14 1.35
CA PHE A 115 7.05 -2.90 1.87
C PHE A 115 6.05 -1.75 1.92
N ILE A 116 5.08 -1.71 0.99
CA ILE A 116 3.99 -0.73 1.01
C ILE A 116 3.08 -1.00 2.20
N VAL A 117 2.63 -2.24 2.35
CA VAL A 117 1.71 -2.62 3.43
C VAL A 117 2.33 -2.34 4.80
N ARG A 118 3.62 -2.67 4.97
CA ARG A 118 4.31 -2.41 6.24
C ARG A 118 4.42 -0.92 6.55
N ALA A 119 4.70 -0.10 5.56
CA ALA A 119 4.78 1.35 5.75
C ALA A 119 3.42 1.93 6.18
N VAL A 120 2.34 1.50 5.55
CA VAL A 120 0.99 1.95 5.89
C VAL A 120 0.55 1.42 7.25
N ALA A 121 0.86 0.17 7.56
CA ALA A 121 0.56 -0.43 8.87
C ALA A 121 1.25 0.33 10.00
N ARG A 122 2.50 0.76 9.79
CA ARG A 122 3.23 1.57 10.76
C ARG A 122 2.51 2.88 11.04
N GLU A 123 2.03 3.55 10.00
CA GLU A 123 1.23 4.78 10.13
C GLU A 123 -0.05 4.54 10.92
N LEU A 124 -0.69 3.40 10.75
CA LEU A 124 -1.92 3.03 11.45
C LEU A 124 -1.68 2.46 12.84
N GLY A 125 -0.43 2.24 13.25
CA GLY A 125 -0.10 1.64 14.54
C GLY A 125 -0.39 0.15 14.62
N VAL A 126 -0.38 -0.55 13.48
CA VAL A 126 -0.58 -2.01 13.42
C VAL A 126 0.76 -2.70 13.25
N ASP A 127 1.07 -3.63 14.16
CA ASP A 127 2.39 -4.27 14.21
C ASP A 127 2.48 -5.54 13.37
N GLU A 128 1.36 -6.19 13.07
CA GLU A 128 1.33 -7.48 12.39
C GLU A 128 0.75 -7.34 10.98
N VAL A 129 1.47 -7.87 9.98
CA VAL A 129 1.13 -7.77 8.56
C VAL A 129 1.35 -9.12 7.89
N LEU A 130 0.39 -9.52 7.04
CA LEU A 130 0.53 -10.58 6.04
C LEU A 130 0.28 -9.96 4.66
N ALA A 131 1.30 -10.00 3.81
CA ALA A 131 1.24 -9.42 2.48
C ALA A 131 1.87 -10.35 1.43
#